data_626ebd8914a4a360c6a4b073d1042f4a
#
_entry.id   626ebd8914a4a360c6a4b073d1042f4a
#
_cell.length_a   1.000
_cell.length_b   1.000
_cell.length_c   1.000
_cell.angle_alpha   90.00
_cell.angle_beta   90.00
_cell.angle_gamma   90.00
#
_symmetry.space_group_name_H-M   'P 1'
#
loop_
_entity.id
_entity.type
_entity.pdbx_description
1 polymer ?
#
loop_
_entity_poly.entity_id
_entity_poly.type
_entity_poly.pdbx_seq_one_letter_code
_entity_poly.pdbx_strand_id
1 'polypeptide(L)'
;MGSKVTGVKIKGIGKYVPEMVATNEDFTKIVETSDEWITQRTGIKQRHITNGEPTYYLGAMAAKAAMADAGVKAEDIDLIIATTVTGDYFTPSLSCLIQREIGAIGCIAFDLNAACAGFVYGFDTAKRYLQTGDGIKTVLLVASEELSKFVDYTDRSSCVLFGDGAAAFVLELSLIHI
;
A
#
# COMPACT_ATOMS: atom_id res chain seq x y z
N MET A 1 12.38 -36.80 2.85
CA MET A 1 11.05 -36.14 2.92
C MET A 1 11.04 -35.05 1.90
N GLY A 2 10.28 -35.19 0.80
CA GLY A 2 10.16 -34.13 -0.21
C GLY A 2 9.48 -32.91 0.42
N SER A 3 10.10 -31.74 0.33
CA SER A 3 9.49 -30.50 0.75
C SER A 3 8.21 -30.30 -0.08
N LYS A 4 7.04 -30.29 0.56
CA LYS A 4 5.82 -29.87 -0.11
C LYS A 4 6.03 -28.40 -0.52
N VAL A 5 6.07 -28.15 -1.80
CA VAL A 5 6.07 -26.76 -2.31
C VAL A 5 4.68 -26.21 -2.05
N THR A 6 4.57 -25.33 -1.06
CA THR A 6 3.32 -24.62 -0.76
C THR A 6 3.33 -23.27 -1.46
N GLY A 7 2.31 -22.99 -2.24
CA GLY A 7 2.10 -21.69 -2.87
C GLY A 7 1.49 -20.68 -1.88
N VAL A 8 1.42 -19.43 -2.30
CA VAL A 8 0.64 -18.39 -1.63
C VAL A 8 -0.45 -17.95 -2.58
N LYS A 9 -1.67 -17.81 -2.07
CA LYS A 9 -2.79 -17.24 -2.83
C LYS A 9 -3.12 -15.83 -2.34
N ILE A 10 -3.49 -14.97 -3.26
CA ILE A 10 -4.14 -13.71 -2.96
C ILE A 10 -5.63 -14.03 -2.76
N LYS A 11 -6.14 -13.83 -1.55
CA LYS A 11 -7.52 -14.12 -1.19
C LYS A 11 -8.43 -12.92 -1.42
N GLY A 12 -7.93 -11.72 -1.26
CA GLY A 12 -8.66 -10.48 -1.50
C GLY A 12 -7.74 -9.31 -1.78
N ILE A 13 -8.25 -8.34 -2.50
CA ILE A 13 -7.54 -7.13 -2.92
C ILE A 13 -8.38 -5.91 -2.58
N GLY A 14 -7.75 -4.85 -2.08
CA GLY A 14 -8.39 -3.58 -1.84
C GLY A 14 -7.52 -2.41 -2.28
N LYS A 15 -8.14 -1.30 -2.57
CA LYS A 15 -7.46 -0.04 -2.86
C LYS A 15 -8.20 1.12 -2.23
N TYR A 16 -7.48 2.20 -2.02
CA TYR A 16 -8.04 3.50 -1.69
C TYR A 16 -7.22 4.60 -2.37
N VAL A 17 -7.90 5.58 -2.91
CA VAL A 17 -7.31 6.81 -3.43
C VAL A 17 -8.09 8.00 -2.86
N PRO A 18 -7.43 9.11 -2.53
CA PRO A 18 -8.10 10.33 -2.06
C PRO A 18 -9.13 10.84 -3.07
N GLU A 19 -10.12 11.59 -2.60
CA GLU A 19 -11.18 12.13 -3.47
C GLU A 19 -10.69 13.30 -4.32
N MET A 20 -9.76 14.11 -3.80
CA MET A 20 -9.24 15.26 -4.53
C MET A 20 -8.42 14.81 -5.73
N VAL A 21 -8.75 15.37 -6.90
CA VAL A 21 -8.06 15.09 -8.16
C VAL A 21 -7.36 16.35 -8.65
N ALA A 22 -6.05 16.24 -8.91
CA ALA A 22 -5.27 17.27 -9.58
C ALA A 22 -5.06 16.87 -11.06
N THR A 23 -5.58 17.66 -11.98
CA THR A 23 -5.41 17.48 -13.42
C THR A 23 -4.10 18.08 -13.91
N ASN A 24 -3.68 17.74 -15.13
CA ASN A 24 -2.51 18.38 -15.74
C ASN A 24 -2.71 19.91 -15.90
N GLU A 25 -3.95 20.35 -16.16
CA GLU A 25 -4.29 21.76 -16.24
C GLU A 25 -4.06 22.52 -14.92
N ASP A 26 -4.28 21.85 -13.77
CA ASP A 26 -4.02 22.48 -12.49
C ASP A 26 -2.52 22.75 -12.28
N PHE A 27 -1.65 21.89 -12.81
CA PHE A 27 -0.19 22.08 -12.74
C PHE A 27 0.29 23.26 -13.61
N THR A 28 -0.42 23.64 -14.66
CA THR A 28 -0.05 24.83 -15.47
C THR A 28 -0.15 26.13 -14.68
N LYS A 29 -0.90 26.13 -13.56
CA LYS A 29 -1.08 27.29 -12.68
C LYS A 29 0.08 27.49 -11.71
N ILE A 30 0.92 26.44 -11.52
CA ILE A 30 2.00 26.44 -10.52
C ILE A 30 3.39 26.28 -11.13
N VAL A 31 3.53 25.62 -12.27
CA VAL A 31 4.81 25.44 -13.00
C VAL A 31 4.62 25.62 -14.49
N GLU A 32 5.67 26.00 -15.21
CA GLU A 32 5.66 26.11 -16.66
C GLU A 32 5.57 24.74 -17.33
N THR A 33 4.34 24.29 -17.65
CA THR A 33 4.06 22.97 -18.25
C THR A 33 2.78 23.01 -19.10
N SER A 34 2.41 21.87 -19.70
CA SER A 34 1.14 21.68 -20.41
C SER A 34 0.63 20.26 -20.27
N ASP A 35 -0.66 20.02 -20.50
CA ASP A 35 -1.23 18.67 -20.54
C ASP A 35 -0.52 17.81 -21.60
N GLU A 36 -0.25 18.38 -22.76
CA GLU A 36 0.46 17.69 -23.84
C GLU A 36 1.86 17.25 -23.40
N TRP A 37 2.63 18.17 -22.78
CA TRP A 37 3.99 17.89 -22.32
C TRP A 37 4.03 16.77 -21.27
N ILE A 38 3.14 16.81 -20.28
CA ILE A 38 3.05 15.80 -19.22
C ILE A 38 2.63 14.46 -19.82
N THR A 39 1.57 14.46 -20.62
CA THR A 39 1.00 13.23 -21.20
C THR A 39 1.97 12.52 -22.13
N GLN A 40 2.67 13.24 -23.01
CA GLN A 40 3.65 12.63 -23.92
C GLN A 40 4.81 11.94 -23.18
N ARG A 41 5.21 12.45 -22.01
CA ARG A 41 6.35 11.93 -21.25
C ARG A 41 5.98 10.87 -20.22
N THR A 42 4.79 10.94 -19.68
CA THR A 42 4.39 10.12 -18.52
C THR A 42 3.14 9.28 -18.73
N GLY A 43 2.30 9.65 -19.68
CA GLY A 43 0.97 9.08 -19.84
C GLY A 43 -0.04 9.55 -18.79
N ILE A 44 0.37 10.35 -17.80
CA ILE A 44 -0.47 10.79 -16.67
C ILE A 44 -1.42 11.88 -17.14
N LYS A 45 -2.71 11.70 -16.86
CA LYS A 45 -3.76 12.70 -17.10
C LYS A 45 -4.17 13.44 -15.84
N GLN A 46 -4.18 12.73 -14.71
CA GLN A 46 -4.56 13.24 -13.41
C GLN A 46 -3.90 12.41 -12.31
N ARG A 47 -3.88 12.93 -11.08
CA ARG A 47 -3.46 12.22 -9.88
C ARG A 47 -4.39 12.56 -8.72
N HIS A 48 -4.55 11.59 -7.83
CA HIS A 48 -5.23 11.80 -6.57
C HIS A 48 -4.25 12.37 -5.55
N ILE A 49 -4.68 13.36 -4.80
CA ILE A 49 -3.88 14.06 -3.79
C ILE A 49 -4.69 14.09 -2.50
N THR A 50 -4.05 13.82 -1.37
CA THR A 50 -4.68 13.93 -0.06
C THR A 50 -5.05 15.38 0.25
N ASN A 51 -6.12 15.57 1.01
CA ASN A 51 -6.52 16.86 1.55
C ASN A 51 -6.51 16.81 3.08
N GLY A 52 -5.41 16.29 3.64
CA GLY A 52 -5.19 16.13 5.06
C GLY A 52 -5.38 14.70 5.60
N GLU A 53 -5.72 13.74 4.73
CA GLU A 53 -5.74 12.33 5.11
C GLU A 53 -4.30 11.82 5.27
N PRO A 54 -3.92 11.27 6.44
CA PRO A 54 -2.58 10.75 6.65
C PRO A 54 -2.36 9.41 5.92
N THR A 55 -1.10 9.05 5.71
CA THR A 55 -0.70 7.81 5.01
C THR A 55 -1.33 6.56 5.63
N TYR A 56 -1.44 6.48 6.97
CA TYR A 56 -2.06 5.33 7.64
C TYR A 56 -3.56 5.20 7.32
N TYR A 57 -4.26 6.31 7.14
CA TYR A 57 -5.67 6.30 6.80
C TYR A 57 -5.90 5.69 5.42
N LEU A 58 -5.10 6.10 4.42
CA LEU A 58 -5.16 5.51 3.07
C LEU A 58 -4.95 3.99 3.15
N GLY A 59 -3.89 3.57 3.86
CA GLY A 59 -3.59 2.15 4.06
C GLY A 59 -4.70 1.39 4.78
N ALA A 60 -5.30 1.97 5.81
CA ALA A 60 -6.39 1.34 6.55
C ALA A 60 -7.66 1.19 5.70
N MET A 61 -7.99 2.17 4.86
CA MET A 61 -9.14 2.09 3.95
C MET A 61 -8.93 1.01 2.89
N ALA A 62 -7.72 0.93 2.30
CA ALA A 62 -7.37 -0.14 1.38
C ALA A 62 -7.41 -1.52 2.07
N ALA A 63 -6.90 -1.61 3.30
CA ALA A 63 -6.94 -2.83 4.12
C ALA A 63 -8.37 -3.30 4.39
N LYS A 64 -9.26 -2.40 4.82
CA LYS A 64 -10.69 -2.69 5.03
C LYS A 64 -11.35 -3.23 3.76
N ALA A 65 -11.04 -2.64 2.60
CA ALA A 65 -11.54 -3.10 1.31
C ALA A 65 -11.01 -4.50 0.96
N ALA A 66 -9.71 -4.77 1.15
CA ALA A 66 -9.11 -6.09 0.90
C ALA A 66 -9.68 -7.17 1.83
N MET A 67 -9.88 -6.85 3.11
CA MET A 67 -10.49 -7.75 4.08
C MET A 67 -11.93 -8.10 3.72
N ALA A 68 -12.70 -7.11 3.27
CA ALA A 68 -14.08 -7.32 2.81
C ALA A 68 -14.12 -8.22 1.56
N ASP A 69 -13.25 -7.99 0.59
CA ASP A 69 -13.12 -8.81 -0.62
C ASP A 69 -12.71 -10.26 -0.30
N ALA A 70 -11.80 -10.43 0.68
CA ALA A 70 -11.35 -11.74 1.16
C ALA A 70 -12.39 -12.46 2.03
N GLY A 71 -13.38 -11.75 2.59
CA GLY A 71 -14.29 -12.28 3.59
C GLY A 71 -13.58 -12.65 4.91
N VAL A 72 -12.54 -11.88 5.32
CA VAL A 72 -11.81 -12.06 6.57
C VAL A 72 -12.09 -10.92 7.54
N LYS A 73 -12.05 -11.22 8.83
CA LYS A 73 -12.21 -10.25 9.89
C LYS A 73 -10.86 -9.80 10.44
N ALA A 74 -10.85 -8.73 11.24
CA ALA A 74 -9.65 -8.22 11.86
C ALA A 74 -8.95 -9.27 12.77
N GLU A 75 -9.73 -10.07 13.46
CA GLU A 75 -9.26 -11.15 14.34
C GLU A 75 -8.58 -12.31 13.60
N ASP A 76 -8.83 -12.44 12.30
CA ASP A 76 -8.23 -13.49 11.46
C ASP A 76 -6.84 -13.11 10.94
N ILE A 77 -6.42 -11.85 11.10
CA ILE A 77 -5.12 -11.37 10.62
C ILE A 77 -4.03 -11.73 11.64
N ASP A 78 -3.04 -12.48 11.21
CA ASP A 78 -1.89 -12.89 12.04
C ASP A 78 -0.69 -11.94 11.89
N LEU A 79 -0.56 -11.30 10.71
CA LEU A 79 0.58 -10.44 10.38
C LEU A 79 0.15 -9.31 9.45
N ILE A 80 0.60 -8.09 9.77
CA ILE A 80 0.52 -6.92 8.90
C ILE A 80 1.93 -6.51 8.48
N ILE A 81 2.16 -6.42 7.17
CA ILE A 81 3.36 -5.81 6.59
C ILE A 81 2.92 -4.57 5.85
N ALA A 82 3.37 -3.40 6.28
CA ALA A 82 3.13 -2.16 5.55
C ALA A 82 4.39 -1.76 4.78
N THR A 83 4.25 -1.41 3.50
CA THR A 83 5.35 -0.91 2.68
C THR A 83 5.14 0.55 2.39
N THR A 84 6.11 1.39 2.76
CA THR A 84 6.03 2.84 2.62
C THR A 84 7.39 3.51 2.69
N VAL A 85 7.51 4.69 2.07
CA VAL A 85 8.57 5.67 2.27
C VAL A 85 8.02 6.99 2.84
N THR A 86 6.70 7.07 2.98
CA THR A 86 5.97 8.28 3.39
C THR A 86 5.20 8.09 4.69
N GLY A 87 5.71 7.22 5.58
CA GLY A 87 5.09 6.97 6.88
C GLY A 87 4.85 8.27 7.67
N ASP A 88 3.76 8.30 8.46
CA ASP A 88 3.35 9.49 9.19
C ASP A 88 4.28 9.81 10.38
N TYR A 89 4.90 8.78 10.95
CA TYR A 89 5.78 8.87 12.12
C TYR A 89 6.93 7.87 12.02
N PHE A 90 8.04 8.15 12.70
CA PHE A 90 9.09 7.15 12.91
C PHE A 90 8.61 6.04 13.86
N THR A 91 7.81 6.40 14.86
CA THR A 91 7.14 5.48 15.78
C THR A 91 5.85 6.14 16.30
N PRO A 92 4.72 5.42 16.39
CA PRO A 92 4.53 4.03 15.96
C PRO A 92 4.69 3.87 14.44
N SER A 93 5.00 2.62 14.00
CA SER A 93 5.09 2.29 12.58
C SER A 93 3.75 2.44 11.86
N LEU A 94 3.78 2.60 10.54
CA LEU A 94 2.57 2.69 9.70
C LEU A 94 1.68 1.46 9.90
N SER A 95 2.26 0.26 9.93
CA SER A 95 1.56 -1.00 10.18
C SER A 95 0.83 -1.03 11.52
N CYS A 96 1.43 -0.49 12.59
CA CYS A 96 0.80 -0.39 13.89
C CYS A 96 -0.40 0.59 13.90
N LEU A 97 -0.31 1.68 13.14
CA LEU A 97 -1.41 2.62 12.99
C LEU A 97 -2.57 1.99 12.21
N ILE A 98 -2.26 1.29 11.10
CA ILE A 98 -3.24 0.53 10.33
C ILE A 98 -3.88 -0.56 11.19
N GLN A 99 -3.07 -1.33 11.95
CA GLN A 99 -3.52 -2.36 12.89
C GLN A 99 -4.58 -1.83 13.85
N ARG A 100 -4.31 -0.69 14.48
CA ARG A 100 -5.26 -0.02 15.38
C ARG A 100 -6.54 0.38 14.65
N GLU A 101 -6.41 0.96 13.46
CA GLU A 101 -7.52 1.52 12.69
C GLU A 101 -8.48 0.44 12.16
N ILE A 102 -7.96 -0.75 11.84
CA ILE A 102 -8.79 -1.88 11.39
C ILE A 102 -9.22 -2.81 12.53
N GLY A 103 -8.69 -2.62 13.75
CA GLY A 103 -9.02 -3.42 14.91
C GLY A 103 -8.31 -4.78 14.99
N ALA A 104 -7.24 -5.03 14.23
CA ALA A 104 -6.48 -6.28 14.21
C ALA A 104 -5.49 -6.38 15.38
N ILE A 105 -5.97 -6.12 16.60
CA ILE A 105 -5.16 -6.08 17.82
C ILE A 105 -4.69 -7.49 18.17
N GLY A 106 -3.37 -7.70 18.26
CA GLY A 106 -2.78 -8.98 18.65
C GLY A 106 -1.98 -9.66 17.53
N CYS A 107 -2.06 -9.17 16.30
CA CYS A 107 -1.20 -9.66 15.22
C CYS A 107 0.20 -9.00 15.26
N ILE A 108 1.17 -9.63 14.60
CA ILE A 108 2.49 -9.03 14.35
C ILE A 108 2.31 -7.87 13.35
N ALA A 109 3.00 -6.74 13.57
CA ALA A 109 2.95 -5.61 12.65
C ALA A 109 4.32 -4.94 12.52
N PHE A 110 4.80 -4.73 11.29
CA PHE A 110 6.03 -4.01 11.00
C PHE A 110 6.01 -3.40 9.61
N ASP A 111 6.86 -2.36 9.43
CA ASP A 111 7.04 -1.68 8.16
C ASP A 111 8.25 -2.22 7.41
N LEU A 112 8.16 -2.19 6.07
CA LEU A 112 9.25 -2.50 5.16
C LEU A 112 9.44 -1.30 4.23
N ASN A 113 10.65 -0.76 4.21
CA ASN A 113 11.02 0.33 3.33
C ASN A 113 11.90 -0.19 2.19
N ALA A 114 11.35 -0.22 0.99
CA ALA A 114 12.05 -0.57 -0.24
C ALA A 114 11.52 0.22 -1.45
N ALA A 115 10.94 1.39 -1.20
CA ALA A 115 10.38 2.27 -2.22
C ALA A 115 9.49 1.50 -3.22
N CYS A 116 9.65 1.74 -4.52
CA CYS A 116 8.85 1.11 -5.58
C CYS A 116 8.95 -0.43 -5.60
N ALA A 117 9.96 -1.03 -4.99
CA ALA A 117 10.09 -2.48 -4.83
C ALA A 117 9.39 -3.01 -3.57
N GLY A 118 8.81 -2.13 -2.74
CA GLY A 118 8.21 -2.47 -1.44
C GLY A 118 7.21 -3.60 -1.53
N PHE A 119 6.25 -3.54 -2.47
CA PHE A 119 5.27 -4.60 -2.66
C PHE A 119 5.92 -5.96 -2.95
N VAL A 120 6.91 -6.02 -3.84
CA VAL A 120 7.57 -7.28 -4.24
C VAL A 120 8.30 -7.89 -3.05
N TYR A 121 9.04 -7.07 -2.29
CA TYR A 121 9.76 -7.56 -1.10
C TYR A 121 8.81 -7.89 0.05
N GLY A 122 7.75 -7.10 0.22
CA GLY A 122 6.68 -7.40 1.18
C GLY A 122 5.99 -8.72 0.87
N PHE A 123 5.70 -9.00 -0.40
CA PHE A 123 5.10 -10.25 -0.83
C PHE A 123 6.02 -11.46 -0.59
N ASP A 124 7.31 -11.37 -0.94
CA ASP A 124 8.27 -12.43 -0.66
C ASP A 124 8.44 -12.67 0.86
N THR A 125 8.45 -11.58 1.63
CA THR A 125 8.50 -11.67 3.10
C THR A 125 7.24 -12.35 3.65
N ALA A 126 6.04 -11.94 3.24
CA ALA A 126 4.78 -12.56 3.63
C ALA A 126 4.75 -14.06 3.28
N LYS A 127 5.21 -14.41 2.07
CA LYS A 127 5.34 -15.81 1.63
C LYS A 127 6.18 -16.63 2.58
N ARG A 128 7.33 -16.10 3.04
CA ARG A 128 8.22 -16.81 3.98
C ARG A 128 7.53 -17.06 5.31
N TYR A 129 6.85 -16.05 5.87
CA TYR A 129 6.07 -16.22 7.09
C TYR A 129 4.98 -17.28 6.95
N LEU A 130 4.23 -17.26 5.86
CA LEU A 130 3.18 -18.26 5.59
C LEU A 130 3.75 -19.68 5.43
N GLN A 131 4.97 -19.82 4.92
CA GLN A 131 5.59 -21.13 4.67
C GLN A 131 6.34 -21.73 5.88
N THR A 132 6.69 -20.93 6.89
CA THR A 132 7.40 -21.41 8.09
C THR A 132 6.54 -22.31 8.97
N GLY A 133 5.23 -22.16 8.92
CA GLY A 133 4.31 -22.95 9.74
C GLY A 133 4.24 -22.52 11.21
N ASP A 134 4.77 -21.35 11.56
CA ASP A 134 4.83 -20.82 12.93
C ASP A 134 3.50 -20.18 13.40
N GLY A 135 2.38 -20.67 12.88
CA GLY A 135 1.04 -20.20 13.27
C GLY A 135 0.50 -19.06 12.42
N ILE A 136 1.30 -18.45 11.55
CA ILE A 136 0.85 -17.40 10.61
C ILE A 136 0.10 -18.04 9.45
N LYS A 137 -1.19 -17.70 9.31
CA LYS A 137 -2.09 -18.23 8.28
C LYS A 137 -2.60 -17.16 7.34
N THR A 138 -2.80 -15.95 7.84
CA THR A 138 -3.36 -14.82 7.11
C THR A 138 -2.46 -13.60 7.27
N VAL A 139 -1.92 -13.12 6.16
CA VAL A 139 -1.08 -11.91 6.12
C VAL A 139 -1.81 -10.81 5.36
N LEU A 140 -1.85 -9.62 5.95
CA LEU A 140 -2.29 -8.41 5.32
C LEU A 140 -1.06 -7.61 4.87
N LEU A 141 -0.84 -7.55 3.55
CA LEU A 141 0.21 -6.74 2.94
C LEU A 141 -0.40 -5.44 2.44
N VAL A 142 0.09 -4.30 2.93
CA VAL A 142 -0.41 -2.96 2.58
C VAL A 142 0.72 -2.13 1.99
N ALA A 143 0.51 -1.56 0.82
CA ALA A 143 1.36 -0.50 0.26
C ALA A 143 0.58 0.82 0.35
N SER A 144 1.13 1.82 1.03
CA SER A 144 0.45 3.10 1.24
C SER A 144 1.44 4.25 1.14
N GLU A 145 1.13 5.22 0.28
CA GLU A 145 2.00 6.36 0.04
C GLU A 145 1.21 7.66 -0.06
N GLU A 146 1.76 8.70 0.55
CA GLU A 146 1.34 10.09 0.46
C GLU A 146 2.55 10.91 -0.03
N LEU A 147 2.89 10.71 -1.32
CA LEU A 147 4.06 11.35 -1.90
C LEU A 147 3.88 12.86 -2.05
N SER A 148 2.65 13.33 -2.15
CA SER A 148 2.33 14.76 -2.29
C SER A 148 2.92 15.62 -1.17
N LYS A 149 3.08 15.09 0.04
CA LYS A 149 3.66 15.83 1.17
C LYS A 149 5.16 16.07 1.08
N PHE A 150 5.86 15.35 0.19
CA PHE A 150 7.31 15.48 -0.03
C PHE A 150 7.66 16.11 -1.38
N VAL A 151 6.67 16.30 -2.26
CA VAL A 151 6.88 16.88 -3.59
C VAL A 151 7.19 18.37 -3.47
N ASP A 152 8.27 18.81 -4.12
CA ASP A 152 8.52 20.23 -4.36
C ASP A 152 7.68 20.71 -5.56
N TYR A 153 6.60 21.43 -5.28
CA TYR A 153 5.71 21.95 -6.29
C TYR A 153 6.29 23.11 -7.10
N THR A 154 7.53 23.52 -6.84
CA THR A 154 8.28 24.46 -7.69
C THR A 154 9.18 23.76 -8.70
N ASP A 155 9.45 22.47 -8.52
CA ASP A 155 10.22 21.67 -9.46
C ASP A 155 9.31 20.96 -10.48
N ARG A 156 9.26 21.49 -11.69
CA ARG A 156 8.50 20.93 -12.81
C ARG A 156 8.87 19.48 -13.15
N SER A 157 10.11 19.08 -12.90
CA SER A 157 10.59 17.77 -13.29
C SER A 157 10.04 16.63 -12.43
N SER A 158 9.67 16.92 -11.20
CA SER A 158 9.19 15.94 -10.22
C SER A 158 7.72 16.12 -9.83
N CYS A 159 7.24 17.36 -9.68
CA CYS A 159 5.89 17.61 -9.14
C CYS A 159 4.74 17.02 -9.96
N VAL A 160 4.96 16.84 -11.26
CA VAL A 160 3.96 16.31 -12.19
C VAL A 160 3.83 14.77 -12.15
N LEU A 161 4.70 14.07 -11.41
CA LEU A 161 4.82 12.60 -11.49
C LEU A 161 4.00 11.88 -10.43
N PHE A 162 3.91 12.42 -9.22
CA PHE A 162 3.44 11.68 -8.05
C PHE A 162 2.03 12.04 -7.65
N GLY A 163 1.36 11.09 -7.02
CA GLY A 163 0.08 11.21 -6.35
C GLY A 163 0.06 10.29 -5.14
N ASP A 164 -1.10 10.21 -4.49
CA ASP A 164 -1.31 9.52 -3.23
C ASP A 164 -2.29 8.36 -3.40
N GLY A 165 -2.10 7.32 -2.62
CA GLY A 165 -2.98 6.17 -2.64
C GLY A 165 -2.44 4.98 -1.88
N ALA A 166 -3.29 3.98 -1.73
CA ALA A 166 -2.95 2.73 -1.09
C ALA A 166 -3.58 1.53 -1.79
N ALA A 167 -2.90 0.39 -1.68
CA ALA A 167 -3.43 -0.92 -2.05
C ALA A 167 -3.11 -1.92 -0.95
N ALA A 168 -4.00 -2.91 -0.77
CA ALA A 168 -3.82 -3.96 0.22
C ALA A 168 -4.19 -5.33 -0.35
N PHE A 169 -3.53 -6.37 0.17
CA PHE A 169 -3.69 -7.75 -0.24
C PHE A 169 -3.82 -8.64 0.98
N VAL A 170 -4.85 -9.47 1.01
CA VAL A 170 -4.95 -10.57 1.97
C VAL A 170 -4.34 -11.80 1.34
N LEU A 171 -3.30 -12.34 2.00
CA LEU A 171 -2.52 -13.48 1.53
C LEU A 171 -2.70 -14.67 2.48
N GLU A 172 -2.88 -15.85 1.92
CA GLU A 172 -2.96 -17.11 2.66
C GLU A 172 -2.09 -18.19 2.01
N LEU A 173 -1.75 -19.22 2.79
CA LEU A 173 -1.07 -20.39 2.25
C LEU A 173 -2.00 -21.13 1.28
N SER A 174 -1.49 -21.49 0.11
CA SER A 174 -2.19 -22.32 -0.85
C SER A 174 -1.68 -23.76 -0.76
N LEU A 175 -2.59 -24.69 -0.48
CA LEU A 175 -2.29 -26.14 -0.46
C LEU A 175 -2.59 -26.81 -1.82
N ILE A 176 -3.10 -26.05 -2.80
CA ILE A 176 -3.58 -26.60 -4.08
C ILE A 176 -2.55 -26.42 -5.20
N HIS A 177 -1.60 -25.53 -5.04
CA HIS A 177 -0.52 -25.28 -6.01
C HIS A 177 0.70 -26.11 -5.64
N ILE A 178 0.61 -27.40 -5.89
CA ILE A 178 1.70 -28.38 -5.80
C ILE A 178 2.16 -28.68 -7.22
#